data_e40d4b47829ec2810520ea9e557b6d76
#
_entry.id   e40d4b47829ec2810520ea9e557b6d76
#
_cell.length_a   1.000
_cell.length_b   1.000
_cell.length_c   1.000
_cell.angle_alpha   90.00
_cell.angle_beta   90.00
_cell.angle_gamma   90.00
#
_symmetry.space_group_name_H-M   'P 1'
#
loop_
_entity.id
_entity.type
_entity.pdbx_description
1 polymer ?
#
loop_
_entity_poly.entity_id
_entity_poly.type
_entity_poly.pdbx_seq_one_letter_code
_entity_poly.pdbx_strand_id
1 'polypeptide(L)'
;MARIARVVGPGIPHHLTQRGNRRQQTFFGEDDFREYLSLMGEWCSRYAIEVWAYCLISNHAHLIVVPESEDALRKGIGEAHRRYTRRVNFREGWRGHLWQGRFSSFPLDENYLLTVARYVERNPVRAGIVEKAWEYP
;
A
#
# COMPACT_ATOMS: atom_id res chain seq x y z
N MET A 1 -3.39 -17.28 -18.03
CA MET A 1 -3.74 -15.95 -18.55
C MET A 1 -2.62 -14.96 -18.26
N ALA A 2 -2.19 -14.27 -19.29
CA ALA A 2 -1.13 -13.29 -19.14
C ALA A 2 -1.66 -12.07 -18.37
N ARG A 3 -0.86 -11.56 -17.45
CA ARG A 3 -1.19 -10.33 -16.74
C ARG A 3 -0.80 -9.12 -17.58
N ILE A 4 -1.65 -8.11 -17.56
CA ILE A 4 -1.32 -6.85 -18.20
C ILE A 4 -0.22 -6.18 -17.38
N ALA A 5 0.81 -5.70 -18.04
CA ALA A 5 1.89 -5.01 -17.38
C ALA A 5 1.38 -3.73 -16.73
N ARG A 6 1.89 -3.44 -15.53
CA ARG A 6 1.54 -2.23 -14.81
C ARG A 6 2.20 -1.04 -15.52
N VAL A 7 1.43 0.03 -15.70
CA VAL A 7 2.00 1.27 -16.23
C VAL A 7 2.60 2.04 -15.06
N VAL A 8 3.90 2.31 -15.13
CA VAL A 8 4.61 3.05 -14.08
C VAL A 8 5.33 4.23 -14.70
N GLY A 9 5.01 5.44 -14.21
CA GLY A 9 5.70 6.66 -14.61
C GLY A 9 6.69 7.10 -13.53
N PRO A 10 8.01 6.99 -13.78
CA PRO A 10 8.99 7.43 -12.78
C PRO A 10 8.80 8.91 -12.44
N GLY A 11 8.89 9.25 -11.15
CA GLY A 11 8.72 10.61 -10.68
C GLY A 11 7.29 11.12 -10.63
N ILE A 12 6.32 10.26 -10.93
CA ILE A 12 4.91 10.64 -10.97
C ILE A 12 4.18 9.96 -9.80
N PRO A 13 3.25 10.68 -9.12
CA PRO A 13 2.45 10.04 -8.07
C PRO A 13 1.55 8.95 -8.64
N HIS A 14 1.44 7.87 -7.91
CA HIS A 14 0.58 6.74 -8.25
C HIS A 14 -0.37 6.45 -7.09
N HIS A 15 -1.63 6.17 -7.42
CA HIS A 15 -2.57 5.63 -6.44
C HIS A 15 -2.44 4.11 -6.45
N LEU A 16 -2.04 3.56 -5.32
CA LEU A 16 -1.79 2.15 -5.16
C LEU A 16 -2.81 1.56 -4.20
N THR A 17 -3.38 0.41 -4.57
CA THR A 17 -4.34 -0.28 -3.71
C THR A 17 -3.99 -1.75 -3.60
N GLN A 18 -4.28 -2.32 -2.43
CA GLN A 18 -4.15 -3.75 -2.19
C GLN A 18 -5.27 -4.18 -1.26
N ARG A 19 -5.88 -5.32 -1.54
CA ARG A 19 -6.98 -5.82 -0.71
C ARG A 19 -6.79 -7.28 -0.35
N GLY A 20 -7.42 -7.70 0.73
CA GLY A 20 -7.39 -9.08 1.19
C GLY A 20 -8.04 -10.04 0.20
N ASN A 21 -7.47 -11.23 0.09
CA ASN A 21 -8.01 -12.30 -0.73
C ASN A 21 -9.43 -12.62 -0.24
N ARG A 22 -10.40 -12.66 -1.17
CA ARG A 22 -11.81 -12.87 -0.84
C ARG A 22 -12.35 -11.86 0.18
N ARG A 23 -11.79 -10.65 0.18
CA ARG A 23 -12.14 -9.58 1.10
C ARG A 23 -11.88 -9.93 2.57
N GLN A 24 -11.02 -10.91 2.83
CA GLN A 24 -10.70 -11.27 4.20
C GLN A 24 -9.97 -10.13 4.89
N GLN A 25 -10.06 -10.11 6.20
CA GLN A 25 -9.34 -9.16 7.01
C GLN A 25 -7.84 -9.40 6.89
N THR A 26 -7.07 -8.33 6.73
CA THR A 26 -5.61 -8.40 6.61
C THR A 26 -4.90 -7.67 7.73
N PHE A 27 -5.60 -6.79 8.43
CA PHE A 27 -5.09 -6.09 9.61
C PHE A 27 -6.01 -6.43 10.78
N PHE A 28 -5.44 -6.99 11.84
CA PHE A 28 -6.22 -7.50 12.96
C PHE A 28 -6.12 -6.63 14.20
N GLY A 29 -5.32 -5.57 14.15
CA GLY A 29 -5.16 -4.64 15.23
C GLY A 29 -4.11 -3.61 14.91
N GLU A 30 -3.87 -2.72 15.87
CA GLU A 30 -2.94 -1.61 15.71
C GLU A 30 -1.52 -2.08 15.42
N ASP A 31 -1.11 -3.18 16.04
CA ASP A 31 0.22 -3.73 15.81
C ASP A 31 0.43 -4.14 14.35
N ASP A 32 -0.61 -4.64 13.71
CA ASP A 32 -0.55 -5.02 12.30
C ASP A 32 -0.37 -3.80 11.41
N PHE A 33 -1.08 -2.72 11.69
CA PHE A 33 -0.89 -1.47 10.95
C PHE A 33 0.53 -0.95 11.10
N ARG A 34 1.06 -0.98 12.30
CA ARG A 34 2.43 -0.54 12.57
C ARG A 34 3.46 -1.40 11.84
N GLU A 35 3.25 -2.70 11.86
CA GLU A 35 4.14 -3.63 11.16
C GLU A 35 4.12 -3.40 9.66
N TYR A 36 2.93 -3.23 9.09
CA TYR A 36 2.79 -2.94 7.68
C TYR A 36 3.52 -1.65 7.30
N LEU A 37 3.31 -0.59 8.08
CA LEU A 37 3.97 0.69 7.82
C LEU A 37 5.48 0.61 7.99
N SER A 38 5.95 -0.16 8.95
CA SER A 38 7.38 -0.37 9.15
C SER A 38 8.01 -1.07 7.94
N LEU A 39 7.38 -2.13 7.46
CA LEU A 39 7.83 -2.84 6.26
C LEU A 39 7.76 -1.93 5.03
N MET A 40 6.69 -1.18 4.90
CA MET A 40 6.52 -0.26 3.78
C MET A 40 7.61 0.80 3.78
N GLY A 41 7.91 1.38 4.94
CA GLY A 41 8.97 2.36 5.07
C GLY A 41 10.34 1.80 4.72
N GLU A 42 10.64 0.60 5.21
CA GLU A 42 11.91 -0.06 4.92
C GLU A 42 12.10 -0.32 3.43
N TRP A 43 11.12 -0.95 2.80
CA TRP A 43 11.27 -1.39 1.42
C TRP A 43 11.08 -0.28 0.42
N CYS A 44 10.23 0.70 0.72
CA CYS A 44 10.14 1.90 -0.12
C CYS A 44 11.45 2.71 -0.08
N SER A 45 12.06 2.82 1.09
CA SER A 45 13.35 3.50 1.21
C SER A 45 14.43 2.82 0.38
N ARG A 46 14.47 1.49 0.40
CA ARG A 46 15.48 0.73 -0.36
C ARG A 46 15.35 0.90 -1.87
N TYR A 47 14.15 1.11 -2.36
CA TYR A 47 13.90 1.19 -3.80
C TYR A 47 13.51 2.59 -4.27
N ALA A 48 13.83 3.59 -3.45
CA ALA A 48 13.60 5.00 -3.79
C ALA A 48 12.14 5.28 -4.19
N ILE A 49 11.24 4.88 -3.31
CA ILE A 49 9.81 5.18 -3.44
C ILE A 49 9.45 6.15 -2.31
N GLU A 50 8.91 7.30 -2.66
CA GLU A 50 8.35 8.21 -1.66
C GLU A 50 6.91 7.84 -1.40
N VAL A 51 6.53 7.78 -0.13
CA VAL A 51 5.14 7.57 0.26
C VAL A 51 4.57 8.91 0.70
N TRP A 52 3.60 9.41 -0.07
CA TRP A 52 3.01 10.73 0.18
C TRP A 52 1.80 10.67 1.10
N ALA A 53 1.04 9.59 1.02
CA ALA A 53 -0.14 9.42 1.86
C ALA A 53 -0.49 7.94 1.94
N TYR A 54 -1.22 7.56 2.98
CA TYR A 54 -1.71 6.20 3.10
C TYR A 54 -3.03 6.17 3.87
N CYS A 55 -3.80 5.11 3.61
CA CYS A 55 -4.99 4.78 4.37
C CYS A 55 -5.05 3.27 4.53
N LEU A 56 -5.08 2.79 5.75
CA LEU A 56 -5.16 1.36 6.04
C LEU A 56 -6.50 1.05 6.68
N ILE A 57 -7.22 0.12 6.07
CA ILE A 57 -8.51 -0.34 6.57
C ILE A 57 -8.39 -1.85 6.80
N SER A 58 -9.28 -2.42 7.59
CA SER A 58 -9.13 -3.80 8.06
C SER A 58 -8.85 -4.84 6.96
N ASN A 59 -9.30 -4.60 5.73
CA ASN A 59 -9.12 -5.55 4.64
C ASN A 59 -8.48 -4.97 3.38
N HIS A 60 -8.00 -3.73 3.42
CA HIS A 60 -7.31 -3.17 2.25
C HIS A 60 -6.46 -1.95 2.63
N ALA A 61 -5.57 -1.60 1.72
CA ALA A 61 -4.65 -0.48 1.88
C ALA A 61 -4.70 0.42 0.64
N HIS A 62 -4.65 1.72 0.85
CA HIS A 62 -4.50 2.73 -0.18
C HIS A 62 -3.26 3.54 0.11
N LEU A 63 -2.45 3.79 -0.92
CA LEU A 63 -1.27 4.62 -0.79
C LEU A 63 -1.15 5.55 -1.99
N ILE A 64 -0.53 6.71 -1.76
CA ILE A 64 -0.05 7.55 -2.86
C ILE A 64 1.45 7.52 -2.78
N VAL A 65 2.10 7.01 -3.82
CA VAL A 65 3.54 6.77 -3.85
C VAL A 65 4.16 7.34 -5.12
N VAL A 66 5.43 7.74 -5.01
CA VAL A 66 6.19 8.27 -6.15
C VAL A 66 7.43 7.40 -6.32
N PRO A 67 7.47 6.54 -7.35
CA PRO A 67 8.66 5.73 -7.61
C PRO A 67 9.67 6.48 -8.46
N GLU A 68 10.96 6.20 -8.27
CA GLU A 68 12.01 6.77 -9.12
C GLU A 68 12.27 5.95 -10.39
N SER A 69 11.87 4.69 -10.39
CA SER A 69 12.10 3.81 -11.55
C SER A 69 10.87 2.96 -11.84
N GLU A 70 10.82 2.40 -13.04
CA GLU A 70 9.71 1.56 -13.45
C GLU A 70 9.57 0.30 -12.60
N ASP A 71 10.68 -0.27 -12.15
CA ASP A 71 10.68 -1.50 -11.36
C ASP A 71 10.47 -1.28 -9.86
N ALA A 72 10.56 -0.03 -9.41
CA ALA A 72 10.56 0.26 -7.98
C ALA A 72 9.32 -0.25 -7.27
N LEU A 73 8.14 -0.03 -7.85
CA LEU A 73 6.89 -0.45 -7.21
C LEU A 73 6.84 -1.96 -7.05
N ARG A 74 7.17 -2.69 -8.11
CA ARG A 74 7.16 -4.15 -8.06
C ARG A 74 8.14 -4.69 -7.02
N LYS A 75 9.33 -4.14 -6.98
CA LYS A 75 10.39 -4.61 -6.08
C LYS A 75 10.13 -4.18 -4.63
N GLY A 76 9.84 -2.90 -4.42
CA GLY A 76 9.67 -2.36 -3.07
C GLY A 76 8.34 -2.73 -2.43
N ILE A 77 7.26 -2.33 -3.07
CA ILE A 77 5.90 -2.60 -2.54
C ILE A 77 5.63 -4.11 -2.52
N GLY A 78 6.02 -4.80 -3.59
CA GLY A 78 5.84 -6.25 -3.66
C GLY A 78 6.55 -6.98 -2.53
N GLU A 79 7.78 -6.58 -2.20
CA GLU A 79 8.53 -7.20 -1.12
C GLU A 79 7.91 -6.88 0.25
N ALA A 80 7.46 -5.66 0.47
CA ALA A 80 6.79 -5.29 1.71
C ALA A 80 5.53 -6.14 1.92
N HIS A 81 4.72 -6.30 0.87
CA HIS A 81 3.52 -7.11 0.95
C HIS A 81 3.83 -8.58 1.19
N ARG A 82 4.86 -9.11 0.55
CA ARG A 82 5.26 -10.50 0.74
C ARG A 82 5.71 -10.76 2.17
N ARG A 83 6.47 -9.87 2.75
CA ARG A 83 6.95 -10.01 4.13
C ARG A 83 5.82 -9.87 5.13
N TYR A 84 4.90 -8.96 4.86
CA TYR A 84 3.72 -8.81 5.70
C TYR A 84 2.85 -10.08 5.67
N THR A 85 2.62 -10.65 4.49
CA THR A 85 1.89 -11.90 4.33
C THR A 85 2.54 -13.02 5.14
N ARG A 86 3.87 -13.14 5.03
CA ARG A 86 4.62 -14.17 5.73
C ARG A 86 4.45 -14.06 7.24
N ARG A 87 4.49 -12.84 7.76
CA ARG A 87 4.34 -12.58 9.18
C ARG A 87 2.93 -12.93 9.68
N VAL A 88 1.90 -12.50 8.96
CA VAL A 88 0.52 -12.78 9.33
C VAL A 88 0.24 -14.29 9.26
N ASN A 89 0.67 -14.94 8.19
CA ASN A 89 0.47 -16.37 8.02
C ASN A 89 1.16 -17.18 9.13
N PHE A 90 2.39 -16.78 9.48
CA PHE A 90 3.11 -17.45 10.54
C PHE A 90 2.38 -17.31 11.89
N ARG A 91 1.96 -16.11 12.22
CA ARG A 91 1.27 -15.85 13.50
C ARG A 91 -0.07 -16.58 13.58
N GLU A 92 -0.85 -16.57 12.49
CA GLU A 92 -2.19 -17.16 12.48
C GLU A 92 -2.21 -18.65 12.12
N GLY A 93 -1.08 -19.22 11.77
CA GLY A 93 -1.02 -20.60 11.32
C GLY A 93 -1.67 -20.81 9.96
N TRP A 94 -1.72 -19.77 9.14
CA TRP A 94 -2.34 -19.81 7.82
C TRP A 94 -1.32 -20.11 6.73
N ARG A 95 -1.86 -20.49 5.55
CA ARG A 95 -1.07 -20.71 4.34
C ARG A 95 -1.77 -20.02 3.17
N GLY A 96 -1.00 -19.77 2.11
CA GLY A 96 -1.54 -19.24 0.87
C GLY A 96 -1.59 -17.72 0.84
N HIS A 97 -2.52 -17.22 0.05
CA HIS A 97 -2.58 -15.80 -0.28
C HIS A 97 -3.35 -15.00 0.76
N LEU A 98 -2.67 -14.03 1.37
CA LEU A 98 -3.31 -13.04 2.21
C LEU A 98 -3.97 -11.98 1.36
N TRP A 99 -3.29 -11.55 0.30
CA TRP A 99 -3.76 -10.51 -0.61
C TRP A 99 -4.38 -11.11 -1.86
N GLN A 100 -5.29 -10.36 -2.48
CA GLN A 100 -5.93 -10.76 -3.72
C GLN A 100 -5.01 -10.42 -4.90
N GLY A 101 -4.07 -11.29 -5.21
CA GLY A 101 -3.15 -11.11 -6.32
C GLY A 101 -2.17 -9.96 -6.09
N ARG A 102 -1.72 -9.36 -7.20
CA ARG A 102 -0.82 -8.22 -7.16
C ARG A 102 -1.59 -6.96 -6.77
N PHE A 103 -0.87 -6.02 -6.15
CA PHE A 103 -1.46 -4.71 -5.92
C PHE A 103 -1.75 -4.01 -7.25
N SER A 104 -2.72 -3.09 -7.24
CA SER A 104 -3.05 -2.24 -8.37
C SER A 104 -2.41 -0.88 -8.20
N SER A 105 -1.98 -0.25 -9.29
CA SER A 105 -1.44 1.10 -9.24
C SER A 105 -1.80 1.85 -10.52
N PHE A 106 -2.08 3.15 -10.36
CA PHE A 106 -2.42 4.02 -11.48
C PHE A 106 -1.67 5.34 -11.36
N PRO A 107 -1.00 5.82 -12.44
CA PRO A 107 -0.42 7.16 -12.43
C PRO A 107 -1.52 8.21 -12.26
N LEU A 108 -1.22 9.28 -11.54
CA LEU A 108 -2.16 10.34 -11.25
C LEU A 108 -1.73 11.64 -11.94
N ASP A 109 -2.65 12.31 -12.63
CA ASP A 109 -2.43 13.69 -13.07
C ASP A 109 -2.77 14.64 -11.91
N GLU A 110 -2.50 15.93 -12.10
CA GLU A 110 -2.70 16.92 -11.04
C GLU A 110 -4.14 16.96 -10.51
N ASN A 111 -5.12 16.87 -11.40
CA ASN A 111 -6.53 16.95 -11.01
C ASN A 111 -6.94 15.73 -10.21
N TYR A 112 -6.53 14.56 -10.67
CA TYR A 112 -6.83 13.30 -9.99
C TYR A 112 -6.09 13.20 -8.65
N LEU A 113 -4.87 13.73 -8.60
CA LEU A 113 -4.09 13.70 -7.37
C LEU A 113 -4.81 14.38 -6.22
N LEU A 114 -5.36 15.58 -6.45
CA LEU A 114 -6.08 16.29 -5.40
C LEU A 114 -7.30 15.51 -4.91
N THR A 115 -8.06 14.91 -5.83
CA THR A 115 -9.23 14.13 -5.48
C THR A 115 -8.87 12.89 -4.67
N VAL A 116 -7.86 12.15 -5.12
CA VAL A 116 -7.41 10.93 -4.45
C VAL A 116 -6.79 11.26 -3.11
N ALA A 117 -5.99 12.31 -3.03
CA ALA A 117 -5.36 12.71 -1.78
C ALA A 117 -6.40 13.02 -0.71
N ARG A 118 -7.45 13.74 -1.06
CA ARG A 118 -8.54 14.03 -0.13
C ARG A 118 -9.24 12.77 0.35
N TYR A 119 -9.46 11.84 -0.56
CA TYR A 119 -10.08 10.56 -0.21
C TYR A 119 -9.20 9.78 0.76
N VAL A 120 -7.92 9.67 0.47
CA VAL A 120 -6.97 8.93 1.29
C VAL A 120 -6.82 9.59 2.66
N GLU A 121 -6.71 10.91 2.72
CA GLU A 121 -6.56 11.64 3.98
C GLU A 121 -7.76 11.48 4.91
N ARG A 122 -8.96 11.41 4.35
CA ARG A 122 -10.17 11.22 5.16
C ARG A 122 -10.24 9.83 5.78
N ASN A 123 -9.83 8.83 5.01
CA ASN A 123 -9.96 7.44 5.44
C ASN A 123 -9.07 7.08 6.64
N PRO A 124 -7.82 7.53 6.73
CA PRO A 124 -6.99 7.25 7.91
C PRO A 124 -7.61 7.75 9.21
N VAL A 125 -8.25 8.91 9.17
CA VAL A 125 -8.91 9.46 10.34
C VAL A 125 -10.08 8.57 10.77
N ARG A 126 -10.90 8.13 9.80
CA ARG A 126 -12.02 7.24 10.08
C ARG A 126 -11.57 5.87 10.55
N ALA A 127 -10.46 5.39 10.05
CA ALA A 127 -9.90 4.10 10.45
C ALA A 127 -9.20 4.16 11.81
N GLY A 128 -8.98 5.35 12.36
CA GLY A 128 -8.30 5.52 13.63
C GLY A 128 -6.82 5.21 13.60
N ILE A 129 -6.21 5.19 12.42
CA ILE A 129 -4.81 4.84 12.24
C ILE A 129 -3.92 6.07 12.33
N VAL A 130 -4.37 7.17 11.76
CA VAL A 130 -3.63 8.43 11.73
C VAL A 130 -4.57 9.53 12.21
N GLU A 131 -4.21 10.19 13.29
CA GLU A 131 -5.02 11.30 13.82
C GLU A 131 -4.97 12.50 12.91
N LYS A 132 -3.81 12.73 12.30
CA LYS A 132 -3.57 13.86 11.42
C LYS A 132 -2.96 13.37 10.14
N ALA A 133 -3.80 13.00 9.19
CA ALA A 133 -3.33 12.46 7.91
C ALA A 133 -2.40 13.41 7.17
N TRP A 134 -2.61 14.72 7.33
CA TRP A 134 -1.78 15.73 6.68
C TRP A 134 -0.35 15.81 7.21
N GLU A 135 -0.07 15.22 8.36
CA GLU A 135 1.29 15.16 8.89
C GLU A 135 2.15 14.17 8.13
N TYR A 136 1.52 13.33 7.35
CA TYR A 136 2.24 12.35 6.55
C TYR A 136 2.49 12.96 5.16
N PRO A 137 3.76 13.05 4.74
CA PRO A 137 4.10 13.63 3.44
C PRO A 137 3.62 12.79 2.26
#